data_52b5f17def5f7e8e26e795467d6a205b
#
_entry.id   52b5f17def5f7e8e26e795467d6a205b
#
_cell.length_a   1.000
_cell.length_b   1.000
_cell.length_c   1.000
_cell.angle_alpha   90.00
_cell.angle_beta   90.00
_cell.angle_gamma   90.00
#
_symmetry.space_group_name_H-M   'P 1'
#
loop_
_entity.id
_entity.type
_entity.pdbx_description
1 polymer ?
#
loop_
_entity_poly.entity_id
_entity_poly.type
_entity_poly.pdbx_seq_one_letter_code
_entity_poly.pdbx_strand_id
1 'polypeptide(L)'
;MNRSERRSVGALAGVFSLRMFGLFLVLPVMALYAAELEGATPFMIGLAVGIYGLTQALFQIAFGTLSDRFGRKPLIVLGLLVFAAGSVIAAVADTLTGVIIGRALQGSGAIAAVVLALVADLTREQQRVKAMALIGMSIGGSFLLALMAGPALDR
;
A
#
# COMPACT_ATOMS: atom_id res chain seq x y z
N MET A 1 4.47 22.66 -13.77
CA MET A 1 4.12 21.34 -14.36
C MET A 1 3.29 21.56 -15.62
N ASN A 2 3.67 20.94 -16.72
CA ASN A 2 2.90 20.95 -17.95
C ASN A 2 1.68 19.99 -17.84
N ARG A 3 0.82 19.98 -18.89
CA ARG A 3 -0.41 19.17 -18.87
C ARG A 3 -0.13 17.66 -18.76
N SER A 4 0.93 17.18 -19.42
CA SER A 4 1.34 15.78 -19.38
C SER A 4 1.85 15.37 -18.00
N GLU A 5 2.73 16.15 -17.39
CA GLU A 5 3.25 15.93 -16.05
C GLU A 5 2.11 15.89 -15.01
N ARG A 6 1.19 16.86 -15.06
CA ARG A 6 0.03 16.91 -14.15
C ARG A 6 -0.85 15.67 -14.28
N ARG A 7 -1.09 15.21 -15.51
CA ARG A 7 -1.90 14.00 -15.76
C ARG A 7 -1.23 12.75 -15.23
N SER A 8 0.07 12.60 -15.47
CA SER A 8 0.84 11.43 -15.00
C SER A 8 0.94 11.39 -13.48
N VAL A 9 1.29 12.50 -12.84
CA VAL A 9 1.37 12.60 -11.38
C VAL A 9 0.00 12.39 -10.75
N GLY A 10 -1.06 12.96 -11.32
CA GLY A 10 -2.43 12.77 -10.84
C GLY A 10 -2.89 11.32 -10.92
N ALA A 11 -2.59 10.62 -12.01
CA ALA A 11 -2.92 9.20 -12.17
C ALA A 11 -2.17 8.33 -11.16
N LEU A 12 -0.86 8.54 -10.99
CA LEU A 12 -0.05 7.81 -10.01
C LEU A 12 -0.45 8.12 -8.57
N ALA A 13 -0.75 9.38 -8.27
CA ALA A 13 -1.31 9.77 -6.98
C ALA A 13 -2.64 9.05 -6.70
N GLY A 14 -3.52 8.97 -7.68
CA GLY A 14 -4.80 8.26 -7.58
C GLY A 14 -4.64 6.77 -7.28
N VAL A 15 -3.78 6.09 -8.03
CA VAL A 15 -3.49 4.65 -7.82
C VAL A 15 -2.91 4.42 -6.41
N PHE A 16 -1.95 5.23 -6.02
CA PHE A 16 -1.30 5.08 -4.71
C PHE A 16 -2.22 5.44 -3.55
N SER A 17 -3.05 6.47 -3.73
CA SER A 17 -4.06 6.88 -2.75
C SER A 17 -5.10 5.80 -2.52
N LEU A 18 -5.60 5.18 -3.59
CA LEU A 18 -6.59 4.10 -3.49
C LEU A 18 -6.02 2.90 -2.73
N ARG A 19 -4.76 2.54 -3.02
CA ARG A 19 -4.04 1.49 -2.30
C ARG A 19 -3.89 1.83 -0.81
N MET A 20 -3.45 3.04 -0.50
CA MET A 20 -3.26 3.51 0.89
C MET A 20 -4.58 3.64 1.64
N PHE A 21 -5.62 4.13 0.97
CA PHE A 21 -6.96 4.20 1.55
C PHE A 21 -7.46 2.81 1.99
N GLY A 22 -7.36 1.82 1.11
CA GLY A 22 -7.72 0.44 1.44
C GLY A 22 -6.91 -0.13 2.62
N LEU A 23 -5.61 0.15 2.65
CA LEU A 23 -4.74 -0.26 3.74
C LEU A 23 -5.13 0.37 5.08
N PHE A 24 -5.32 1.69 5.10
CA PHE A 24 -5.64 2.43 6.32
C PHE A 24 -7.05 2.12 6.85
N LEU A 25 -7.98 1.84 5.94
CA LEU A 25 -9.35 1.46 6.30
C LEU A 25 -9.39 0.14 7.08
N VAL A 26 -8.55 -0.81 6.69
CA VAL A 26 -8.52 -2.15 7.28
C VAL A 26 -7.78 -2.19 8.62
N LEU A 27 -6.81 -1.30 8.86
CA LEU A 27 -5.96 -1.34 10.05
C LEU A 27 -6.73 -1.36 11.38
N PRO A 28 -7.65 -0.43 11.67
CA PRO A 28 -8.38 -0.42 12.93
C PRO A 28 -9.33 -1.62 13.07
N VAL A 29 -10.00 -1.99 11.99
CA VAL A 29 -10.94 -3.13 11.97
C VAL A 29 -10.20 -4.44 12.14
N MET A 30 -9.02 -4.58 11.54
CA MET A 30 -8.24 -5.81 11.60
C MET A 30 -7.72 -6.10 13.00
N ALA A 31 -7.34 -5.09 13.76
CA ALA A 31 -6.87 -5.30 15.13
C ALA A 31 -7.97 -5.88 16.03
N LEU A 32 -9.21 -5.42 15.85
CA LEU A 32 -10.38 -5.95 16.55
C LEU A 32 -10.75 -7.34 16.06
N TYR A 33 -10.83 -7.53 14.75
CA TYR A 33 -11.15 -8.82 14.14
C TYR A 33 -10.13 -9.91 14.49
N ALA A 34 -8.84 -9.60 14.46
CA ALA A 34 -7.77 -10.53 14.80
C ALA A 34 -7.85 -11.02 16.26
N ALA A 35 -8.37 -10.17 17.17
CA ALA A 35 -8.55 -10.54 18.57
C ALA A 35 -9.67 -11.59 18.78
N GLU A 36 -10.62 -11.69 17.86
CA GLU A 36 -11.74 -12.63 17.91
C GLU A 36 -11.41 -14.01 17.29
N LEU A 37 -10.31 -14.10 16.54
CA LEU A 37 -9.89 -15.34 15.87
C LEU A 37 -9.29 -16.35 16.85
N GLU A 38 -9.48 -17.63 16.56
CA GLU A 38 -8.90 -18.71 17.36
C GLU A 38 -7.37 -18.63 17.40
N GLY A 39 -6.81 -18.82 18.59
CA GLY A 39 -5.37 -18.77 18.84
C GLY A 39 -4.78 -17.36 18.88
N ALA A 40 -5.63 -16.32 19.00
CA ALA A 40 -5.18 -14.95 19.09
C ALA A 40 -4.39 -14.71 20.38
N THR A 41 -3.14 -14.28 20.22
CA THR A 41 -2.29 -13.78 21.30
C THR A 41 -1.90 -12.35 21.00
N PRO A 42 -1.57 -11.51 22.00
CA PRO A 42 -1.09 -10.14 21.74
C PRO A 42 0.09 -10.08 20.77
N PHE A 43 1.00 -11.04 20.84
CA PHE A 43 2.12 -11.17 19.91
C PHE A 43 1.66 -11.42 18.47
N MET A 44 0.75 -12.38 18.28
CA MET A 44 0.22 -12.74 16.96
C MET A 44 -0.57 -11.60 16.33
N ILE A 45 -1.35 -10.86 17.12
CA ILE A 45 -2.08 -9.67 16.67
C ILE A 45 -1.09 -8.59 16.24
N GLY A 46 -0.08 -8.31 17.04
CA GLY A 46 0.99 -7.39 16.70
C GLY A 46 1.74 -7.79 15.43
N LEU A 47 1.99 -9.09 15.25
CA LEU A 47 2.61 -9.62 14.04
C LEU A 47 1.70 -9.43 12.80
N ALA A 48 0.39 -9.69 12.92
CA ALA A 48 -0.56 -9.47 11.83
C ALA A 48 -0.59 -8.02 11.36
N VAL A 49 -0.45 -7.07 12.27
CA VAL A 49 -0.36 -5.64 11.93
C VAL A 49 1.01 -5.28 11.35
N GLY A 50 2.08 -5.73 11.98
CA GLY A 50 3.45 -5.32 11.65
C GLY A 50 4.09 -6.04 10.45
N ILE A 51 3.65 -7.26 10.12
CA ILE A 51 4.26 -8.07 9.04
C ILE A 51 4.15 -7.39 7.67
N TYR A 52 3.09 -6.65 7.42
CA TYR A 52 2.93 -5.84 6.22
C TYR A 52 4.09 -4.86 6.04
N GLY A 53 4.40 -4.08 7.08
CA GLY A 53 5.48 -3.10 7.04
C GLY A 53 6.85 -3.75 6.88
N LEU A 54 7.08 -4.89 7.54
CA LEU A 54 8.33 -5.62 7.44
C LEU A 54 8.57 -6.16 6.02
N THR A 55 7.58 -6.84 5.45
CA THR A 55 7.69 -7.37 4.07
C THR A 55 7.79 -6.24 3.05
N GLN A 56 7.05 -5.14 3.24
CA GLN A 56 7.17 -3.96 2.40
C GLN A 56 8.60 -3.38 2.43
N ALA A 57 9.19 -3.23 3.60
CA ALA A 57 10.56 -2.72 3.73
C ALA A 57 11.58 -3.62 3.04
N LEU A 58 11.45 -4.94 3.18
CA LEU A 58 12.35 -5.90 2.54
C LEU A 58 12.20 -5.92 1.01
N PHE A 59 10.97 -5.97 0.51
CA PHE A 59 10.70 -6.07 -0.93
C PHE A 59 10.79 -4.73 -1.65
N GLN A 60 10.75 -3.60 -0.97
CA GLN A 60 10.84 -2.29 -1.58
C GLN A 60 12.16 -2.09 -2.35
N ILE A 61 13.27 -2.59 -1.81
CA ILE A 61 14.58 -2.55 -2.48
C ILE A 61 14.57 -3.44 -3.72
N ALA A 62 14.04 -4.66 -3.60
CA ALA A 62 13.93 -5.60 -4.71
C ALA A 62 13.05 -5.05 -5.85
N PHE A 63 11.88 -4.51 -5.53
CA PHE A 63 10.99 -3.89 -6.50
C PHE A 63 11.61 -2.66 -7.17
N GLY A 64 12.32 -1.83 -6.41
CA GLY A 64 13.07 -0.69 -6.94
C GLY A 64 14.08 -1.13 -7.99
N THR A 65 14.97 -2.06 -7.65
CA THR A 65 16.00 -2.59 -8.55
C THR A 65 15.43 -3.31 -9.76
N LEU A 66 14.42 -4.15 -9.57
CA LEU A 66 13.76 -4.84 -10.68
C LEU A 66 13.05 -3.87 -11.62
N SER A 67 12.50 -2.76 -11.10
CA SER A 67 11.86 -1.75 -11.93
C SER A 67 12.84 -0.98 -12.81
N ASP A 68 14.11 -0.87 -12.42
CA ASP A 68 15.17 -0.32 -13.26
C ASP A 68 15.50 -1.24 -14.43
N ARG A 69 15.30 -2.55 -14.26
CA ARG A 69 15.63 -3.59 -15.24
C ARG A 69 14.46 -3.90 -16.18
N PHE A 70 13.26 -4.08 -15.64
CA PHE A 70 12.07 -4.54 -16.37
C PHE A 70 11.08 -3.42 -16.68
N GLY A 71 11.33 -2.21 -16.21
CA GLY A 71 10.47 -1.05 -16.37
C GLY A 71 9.59 -0.78 -15.14
N ARG A 72 9.16 0.47 -14.98
CA ARG A 72 8.37 0.93 -13.83
C ARG A 72 6.95 0.38 -13.84
N LYS A 73 6.26 0.51 -14.99
CA LYS A 73 4.85 0.12 -15.12
C LYS A 73 4.58 -1.35 -14.86
N PRO A 74 5.33 -2.31 -15.44
CA PRO A 74 5.13 -3.73 -15.16
C PRO A 74 5.27 -4.08 -13.68
N LEU A 75 6.24 -3.48 -12.99
CA LEU A 75 6.46 -3.72 -11.57
C LEU A 75 5.36 -3.13 -10.70
N ILE A 76 4.80 -1.96 -11.07
CA ILE A 76 3.64 -1.38 -10.39
C ILE A 76 2.43 -2.31 -10.53
N VAL A 77 2.15 -2.81 -11.74
CA VAL A 77 1.05 -3.75 -11.99
C VAL A 77 1.25 -5.03 -11.19
N LEU A 78 2.44 -5.61 -11.24
CA LEU A 78 2.78 -6.82 -10.47
C LEU A 78 2.58 -6.60 -8.97
N GLY A 79 3.08 -5.51 -8.43
CA GLY A 79 2.93 -5.17 -7.01
C GLY A 79 1.49 -4.96 -6.59
N LEU A 80 0.67 -4.34 -7.44
CA LEU A 80 -0.78 -4.18 -7.19
C LEU A 80 -1.51 -5.53 -7.23
N LEU A 81 -1.15 -6.43 -8.13
CA LEU A 81 -1.72 -7.78 -8.19
C LEU A 81 -1.33 -8.60 -6.94
N VAL A 82 -0.10 -8.53 -6.50
CA VAL A 82 0.37 -9.18 -5.27
C VAL A 82 -0.35 -8.60 -4.05
N PHE A 83 -0.50 -7.28 -3.99
CA PHE A 83 -1.26 -6.61 -2.93
C PHE A 83 -2.73 -7.07 -2.91
N ALA A 84 -3.38 -7.13 -4.07
CA ALA A 84 -4.76 -7.59 -4.19
C ALA A 84 -4.92 -9.05 -3.78
N ALA A 85 -4.01 -9.93 -4.20
CA ALA A 85 -4.01 -11.34 -3.81
C ALA A 85 -3.85 -11.50 -2.29
N GLY A 86 -2.92 -10.76 -1.67
CA GLY A 86 -2.75 -10.73 -0.22
C GLY A 86 -3.98 -10.22 0.52
N SER A 87 -4.64 -9.20 -0.04
CA SER A 87 -5.89 -8.65 0.51
C SER A 87 -7.02 -9.68 0.50
N VAL A 88 -7.18 -10.41 -0.59
CA VAL A 88 -8.18 -11.49 -0.68
C VAL A 88 -7.88 -12.61 0.30
N ILE A 89 -6.63 -13.06 0.39
CA ILE A 89 -6.23 -14.11 1.34
C ILE A 89 -6.51 -13.67 2.78
N ALA A 90 -6.15 -12.44 3.15
CA ALA A 90 -6.44 -11.93 4.48
C ALA A 90 -7.95 -11.80 4.77
N ALA A 91 -8.73 -11.43 3.76
CA ALA A 91 -10.18 -11.22 3.90
C ALA A 91 -10.97 -12.53 4.07
N VAL A 92 -10.51 -13.61 3.45
CA VAL A 92 -11.18 -14.94 3.52
C VAL A 92 -10.57 -15.85 4.57
N ALA A 93 -9.58 -15.39 5.33
CA ALA A 93 -8.90 -16.19 6.33
C ALA A 93 -9.77 -16.38 7.58
N ASP A 94 -9.97 -17.64 7.98
CA ASP A 94 -10.69 -18.01 9.21
C ASP A 94 -9.74 -18.14 10.41
N THR A 95 -8.44 -18.05 10.19
CA THR A 95 -7.41 -18.17 11.21
C THR A 95 -6.49 -16.97 11.22
N LEU A 96 -5.91 -16.66 12.37
CA LEU A 96 -4.95 -15.56 12.49
C LEU A 96 -3.69 -15.81 11.66
N THR A 97 -3.25 -17.08 11.53
CA THR A 97 -2.14 -17.46 10.65
C THR A 97 -2.44 -17.11 9.18
N GLY A 98 -3.65 -17.36 8.70
CA GLY A 98 -4.09 -16.98 7.35
C GLY A 98 -4.08 -15.48 7.14
N VAL A 99 -4.52 -14.70 8.13
CA VAL A 99 -4.43 -13.23 8.10
C VAL A 99 -2.98 -12.77 8.02
N ILE A 100 -2.08 -13.33 8.81
CA ILE A 100 -0.65 -13.00 8.79
C ILE A 100 -0.04 -13.30 7.42
N ILE A 101 -0.33 -14.44 6.82
CA ILE A 101 0.14 -14.81 5.47
C ILE A 101 -0.37 -13.80 4.43
N GLY A 102 -1.65 -13.48 4.46
CA GLY A 102 -2.25 -12.49 3.57
C GLY A 102 -1.62 -11.11 3.72
N ARG A 103 -1.36 -10.69 4.94
CA ARG A 103 -0.69 -9.42 5.24
C ARG A 103 0.78 -9.40 4.79
N ALA A 104 1.51 -10.49 4.96
CA ALA A 104 2.87 -10.62 4.45
C ALA A 104 2.91 -10.50 2.92
N LEU A 105 1.98 -11.17 2.23
CA LEU A 105 1.86 -11.09 0.78
C LEU A 105 1.45 -9.68 0.33
N GLN A 106 0.52 -9.03 1.04
CA GLN A 106 0.14 -7.63 0.79
C GLN A 106 1.35 -6.69 0.82
N GLY A 107 2.19 -6.80 1.85
CA GLY A 107 3.41 -6.01 1.98
C GLY A 107 4.45 -6.31 0.91
N SER A 108 4.49 -7.55 0.41
CA SER A 108 5.42 -7.95 -0.66
C SER A 108 5.16 -7.22 -1.98
N GLY A 109 3.96 -6.69 -2.19
CA GLY A 109 3.65 -5.79 -3.32
C GLY A 109 4.15 -4.35 -3.11
N ALA A 110 5.44 -4.18 -2.83
CA ALA A 110 6.07 -2.93 -2.39
C ALA A 110 6.33 -1.95 -3.54
N ILE A 111 5.30 -1.28 -4.02
CA ILE A 111 5.36 -0.37 -5.18
C ILE A 111 5.77 1.07 -4.85
N ALA A 112 5.89 1.45 -3.58
CA ALA A 112 6.12 2.84 -3.19
C ALA A 112 7.37 3.43 -3.86
N ALA A 113 8.51 2.75 -3.78
CA ALA A 113 9.74 3.20 -4.43
C ALA A 113 9.62 3.26 -5.96
N VAL A 114 8.90 2.30 -6.56
CA VAL A 114 8.69 2.25 -8.02
C VAL A 114 7.80 3.41 -8.49
N VAL A 115 6.74 3.72 -7.75
CA VAL A 115 5.85 4.86 -8.04
C VAL A 115 6.62 6.17 -7.95
N LEU A 116 7.40 6.37 -6.89
CA LEU A 116 8.22 7.58 -6.74
C LEU A 116 9.28 7.70 -7.84
N ALA A 117 9.91 6.59 -8.22
CA ALA A 117 10.85 6.56 -9.33
C ALA A 117 10.18 6.91 -10.66
N LEU A 118 8.98 6.37 -10.92
CA LEU A 118 8.21 6.71 -12.13
C LEU A 118 7.80 8.19 -12.16
N VAL A 119 7.38 8.74 -11.03
CA VAL A 119 7.09 10.18 -10.90
C VAL A 119 8.33 11.01 -11.24
N ALA A 120 9.51 10.62 -10.74
CA ALA A 120 10.76 11.29 -11.06
C ALA A 120 11.11 11.20 -12.55
N ASP A 121 10.88 10.05 -13.19
CA ASP A 121 11.13 9.83 -14.61
C ASP A 121 10.18 10.64 -15.52
N LEU A 122 8.95 10.88 -15.08
CA LEU A 122 7.90 11.57 -15.84
C LEU A 122 7.82 13.07 -15.57
N THR A 123 8.59 13.60 -14.62
CA THR A 123 8.61 15.01 -14.25
C THR A 123 9.99 15.62 -14.46
N ARG A 124 10.01 16.88 -14.88
CA ARG A 124 11.25 17.66 -14.98
C ARG A 124 11.85 17.85 -13.58
N GLU A 125 13.17 17.96 -13.52
CA GLU A 125 13.90 18.10 -12.26
C GLU A 125 13.36 19.24 -11.38
N GLN A 126 13.06 20.40 -12.00
CA GLN A 126 12.50 21.56 -11.30
C GLN A 126 11.09 21.33 -10.73
N GLN A 127 10.39 20.31 -11.20
CA GLN A 127 9.01 20.00 -10.79
C GLN A 127 8.92 18.76 -9.86
N ARG A 128 10.02 18.04 -9.65
CA ARG A 128 10.04 16.79 -8.86
C ARG A 128 9.59 17.01 -7.42
N VAL A 129 10.08 18.05 -6.76
CA VAL A 129 9.69 18.35 -5.37
C VAL A 129 8.18 18.58 -5.27
N LYS A 130 7.61 19.33 -6.20
CA LYS A 130 6.16 19.59 -6.26
C LYS A 130 5.36 18.30 -6.53
N ALA A 131 5.84 17.46 -7.45
CA ALA A 131 5.22 16.18 -7.74
C ALA A 131 5.24 15.23 -6.53
N MET A 132 6.38 15.12 -5.85
CA MET A 132 6.51 14.33 -4.63
C MET A 132 5.62 14.86 -3.49
N ALA A 133 5.51 16.18 -3.35
CA ALA A 133 4.61 16.79 -2.37
C ALA A 133 3.14 16.46 -2.67
N LEU A 134 2.72 16.45 -3.94
CA LEU A 134 1.36 16.05 -4.33
C LEU A 134 1.07 14.59 -4.00
N ILE A 135 2.02 13.68 -4.23
CA ILE A 135 1.89 12.28 -3.81
C ILE A 135 1.78 12.18 -2.28
N GLY A 136 2.64 12.86 -1.54
CA GLY A 136 2.59 12.87 -0.07
C GLY A 136 1.27 13.40 0.48
N MET A 137 0.75 14.50 -0.09
CA MET A 137 -0.57 15.04 0.27
C MET A 137 -1.72 14.06 -0.03
N SER A 138 -1.63 13.33 -1.13
CA SER A 138 -2.65 12.33 -1.49
C SER A 138 -2.65 11.14 -0.51
N ILE A 139 -1.50 10.73 -0.02
CA ILE A 139 -1.38 9.69 1.03
C ILE A 139 -1.99 10.19 2.33
N GLY A 140 -1.64 11.40 2.76
CA GLY A 140 -2.20 12.02 3.98
C GLY A 140 -3.71 12.19 3.90
N GLY A 141 -4.23 12.63 2.73
CA GLY A 141 -5.66 12.71 2.47
C GLY A 141 -6.36 11.36 2.55
N SER A 142 -5.75 10.32 1.99
CA SER A 142 -6.28 8.95 2.07
C SER A 142 -6.35 8.44 3.51
N PHE A 143 -5.35 8.77 4.32
CA PHE A 143 -5.34 8.43 5.74
C PHE A 143 -6.49 9.10 6.50
N LEU A 144 -6.68 10.41 6.31
CA LEU A 144 -7.78 11.14 6.94
C LEU A 144 -9.15 10.60 6.53
N LEU A 145 -9.33 10.34 5.22
CA LEU A 145 -10.58 9.76 4.71
C LEU A 145 -10.83 8.35 5.27
N ALA A 146 -9.80 7.53 5.39
CA ALA A 146 -9.91 6.20 5.98
C ALA A 146 -10.29 6.25 7.47
N LEU A 147 -9.71 7.18 8.23
CA LEU A 147 -10.08 7.39 9.64
C LEU A 147 -11.54 7.83 9.81
N MET A 148 -12.03 8.65 8.88
CA MET A 148 -13.43 9.08 8.91
C MET A 148 -14.40 7.99 8.48
N ALA A 149 -14.00 7.14 7.52
CA ALA A 149 -14.82 6.08 6.97
C ALA A 149 -14.85 4.82 7.88
N GLY A 150 -13.75 4.53 8.58
CA GLY A 150 -13.63 3.34 9.44
C GLY A 150 -14.82 3.16 10.40
N PRO A 151 -15.15 4.15 11.25
CA PRO A 151 -16.27 4.03 12.18
C PRO A 151 -17.65 3.95 11.51
N ALA A 152 -17.77 4.37 10.25
CA ALA A 152 -19.01 4.29 9.49
C ALA A 152 -19.28 2.89 8.93
N LEU A 153 -18.24 2.09 8.75
CA LEU A 153 -18.34 0.71 8.23
C LEU A 153 -18.53 -0.34 9.34
N ASP A 154 -18.33 0.07 10.59
CA ASP A 154 -18.48 -0.79 11.77
C ASP A 154 -19.93 -0.74 12.35
N ARG A 155 -20.87 -0.17 11.60
CA ARG A 155 -22.31 -0.11 11.92
C ARG A 155 -23.09 -1.05 11.01
#